data_918da121c7be1dbd43e8b0dfdf6ac6c6
#
_entry.id   918da121c7be1dbd43e8b0dfdf6ac6c6
#
_cell.length_a   1.000
_cell.length_b   1.000
_cell.length_c   1.000
_cell.angle_alpha   90.00
_cell.angle_beta   90.00
_cell.angle_gamma   90.00
#
_symmetry.space_group_name_H-M   'P 1'
#
loop_
_entity.id
_entity.type
_entity.pdbx_description
1 polymer ?
#
loop_
_entity_poly.entity_id
_entity_poly.type
_entity_poly.pdbx_seq_one_letter_code
_entity_poly.pdbx_strand_id
1 'polypeptide(L)'
;EPYRRQRQMCIRDSPGIGKSTILLQICQNLGNIGQKILYVSGEESANQIKLRADRLGVTTDNLYILPQTDLGTIIECIKSEKPDMVIIDSIQTMVYEQVSSSAGSITQVRECTNVFMHTAKGLGIPIFIVGHVNKDGAIAGPKVLEHIVDTVLYFEGERNYSYRILRGVKNRFGSTNEIGVFEMTAEGLKEVLNPSLMMISGRPKNTSGTCVACVMEGTRPILAEVQGLVCATGFGTPRRMSTGFDYNRMSMLLAVLEKRAGYFFNNMDAYVNVIGGLKLDEPAADLTVALALVSSLKDKAVDDNTIAFGEVGLAGEIRAVNNCEQRINEAKRLGFERCIIPFHNYKSISNQLKTSTDIIPVRNIREAFSALVEE
;
A
#
# COMPACT_ATOMS: atom_id res chain seq x y z
N GLU A 1 -4.79 29.91 12.17
CA GLU A 1 -5.58 29.15 11.18
C GLU A 1 -4.76 28.01 10.54
N PRO A 2 -4.49 26.90 11.23
CA PRO A 2 -3.66 25.83 10.67
C PRO A 2 -4.37 24.93 9.65
N TYR A 3 -5.69 24.91 9.59
CA TYR A 3 -6.47 23.87 8.87
C TYR A 3 -6.89 24.22 7.43
N ARG A 4 -6.57 25.39 6.90
CA ARG A 4 -6.96 25.81 5.54
C ARG A 4 -5.89 25.62 4.46
N ARG A 5 -4.82 24.85 4.69
CA ARG A 5 -3.67 24.79 3.80
C ARG A 5 -3.73 23.75 2.69
N GLN A 6 -4.50 22.68 2.86
CA GLN A 6 -4.64 21.63 1.81
C GLN A 6 -5.91 21.92 1.00
N ARG A 7 -5.74 22.47 -0.20
CA ARG A 7 -6.88 22.88 -1.04
C ARG A 7 -7.10 21.96 -2.23
N GLN A 8 -6.15 21.08 -2.53
CA GLN A 8 -6.26 20.13 -3.63
C GLN A 8 -5.63 18.79 -3.29
N MET A 9 -6.39 17.74 -3.55
CA MET A 9 -5.99 16.36 -3.33
C MET A 9 -6.30 15.54 -4.59
N CYS A 10 -5.33 14.74 -5.03
CA CYS A 10 -5.53 13.79 -6.11
C CYS A 10 -5.52 12.37 -5.57
N ILE A 11 -6.54 11.56 -5.91
CA ILE A 11 -6.58 10.13 -5.64
C ILE A 11 -6.32 9.37 -6.93
N ARG A 12 -5.35 8.47 -6.90
CA ARG A 12 -4.84 7.76 -8.06
C ARG A 12 -4.95 6.26 -7.89
N ASP A 13 -5.35 5.52 -8.92
CA ASP A 13 -5.08 4.10 -9.19
C ASP A 13 -5.94 3.45 -10.28
N SER A 14 -5.83 2.10 -10.42
CA SER A 14 -6.50 1.24 -11.41
C SER A 14 -8.04 1.29 -11.33
N PRO A 15 -8.78 1.09 -12.42
CA PRO A 15 -10.24 1.05 -12.39
C PRO A 15 -10.81 -0.08 -11.52
N GLY A 16 -11.86 0.20 -10.75
CA GLY A 16 -12.65 -0.82 -10.04
C GLY A 16 -12.12 -1.25 -8.67
N ILE A 17 -11.16 -0.53 -8.08
CA ILE A 17 -10.61 -0.85 -6.73
C ILE A 17 -11.38 -0.24 -5.56
N GLY A 18 -12.39 0.59 -5.81
CA GLY A 18 -13.23 1.20 -4.75
C GLY A 18 -13.03 2.70 -4.54
N LYS A 19 -12.41 3.45 -5.48
CA LYS A 19 -12.24 4.91 -5.34
C LYS A 19 -13.56 5.64 -5.15
N SER A 20 -14.53 5.43 -6.04
CA SER A 20 -15.84 6.07 -5.92
C SER A 20 -16.59 5.60 -4.66
N THR A 21 -16.30 4.39 -4.15
CA THR A 21 -16.85 3.89 -2.89
C THR A 21 -16.35 4.70 -1.71
N ILE A 22 -15.02 4.86 -1.57
CA ILE A 22 -14.46 5.65 -0.46
C ILE A 22 -14.89 7.12 -0.54
N LEU A 23 -14.98 7.68 -1.74
CA LEU A 23 -15.43 9.06 -1.92
C LEU A 23 -16.88 9.26 -1.50
N LEU A 24 -17.80 8.36 -1.86
CA LEU A 24 -19.19 8.43 -1.40
C LEU A 24 -19.31 8.28 0.11
N GLN A 25 -18.51 7.40 0.73
CA GLN A 25 -18.47 7.28 2.19
C GLN A 25 -17.91 8.54 2.87
N ILE A 26 -16.91 9.20 2.27
CA ILE A 26 -16.44 10.51 2.73
C ILE A 26 -17.54 11.55 2.60
N CYS A 27 -18.29 11.56 1.48
CA CYS A 27 -19.43 12.47 1.30
C CYS A 27 -20.50 12.28 2.39
N GLN A 28 -20.81 11.03 2.74
CA GLN A 28 -21.75 10.73 3.83
C GLN A 28 -21.27 11.31 5.16
N ASN A 29 -20.01 11.06 5.50
CA ASN A 29 -19.43 11.52 6.77
C ASN A 29 -19.38 13.05 6.87
N LEU A 30 -18.98 13.73 5.80
CA LEU A 30 -18.95 15.19 5.75
C LEU A 30 -20.35 15.80 5.70
N GLY A 31 -21.26 15.20 4.95
CA GLY A 31 -22.64 15.64 4.89
C GLY A 31 -23.35 15.53 6.22
N ASN A 32 -23.06 14.50 7.03
CA ASN A 32 -23.61 14.33 8.38
C ASN A 32 -23.16 15.43 9.37
N ILE A 33 -22.03 16.07 9.13
CA ILE A 33 -21.58 17.23 9.92
C ILE A 33 -21.98 18.57 9.29
N GLY A 34 -22.90 18.53 8.32
CA GLY A 34 -23.50 19.72 7.70
C GLY A 34 -22.67 20.36 6.58
N GLN A 35 -21.62 19.70 6.08
CA GLN A 35 -20.84 20.20 4.94
C GLN A 35 -21.57 19.96 3.61
N LYS A 36 -21.64 20.97 2.76
CA LYS A 36 -22.20 20.91 1.41
C LYS A 36 -21.16 20.38 0.42
N ILE A 37 -21.42 19.24 -0.20
CA ILE A 37 -20.50 18.58 -1.11
C ILE A 37 -21.06 18.62 -2.54
N LEU A 38 -20.25 19.07 -3.49
CA LEU A 38 -20.54 18.99 -4.93
C LEU A 38 -19.71 17.86 -5.54
N TYR A 39 -20.39 16.80 -6.00
CA TYR A 39 -19.79 15.67 -6.70
C TYR A 39 -20.00 15.86 -8.21
N VAL A 40 -18.95 16.19 -8.94
CA VAL A 40 -18.94 16.33 -10.39
C VAL A 40 -18.52 15.01 -11.01
N SER A 41 -19.37 14.43 -11.85
CA SER A 41 -19.11 13.18 -12.55
C SER A 41 -19.07 13.39 -14.05
N GLY A 42 -17.98 12.96 -14.68
CA GLY A 42 -17.85 12.94 -16.13
C GLY A 42 -18.03 11.56 -16.76
N GLU A 43 -18.10 10.50 -15.93
CA GLU A 43 -18.19 9.10 -16.41
C GLU A 43 -19.56 8.47 -16.13
N GLU A 44 -20.14 8.76 -14.98
CA GLU A 44 -21.38 8.15 -14.52
C GLU A 44 -22.54 9.14 -14.48
N SER A 45 -23.72 8.68 -14.84
CA SER A 45 -24.94 9.47 -14.68
C SER A 45 -25.34 9.62 -13.19
N ALA A 46 -26.12 10.64 -12.89
CA ALA A 46 -26.64 10.87 -11.54
C ALA A 46 -27.38 9.65 -10.98
N ASN A 47 -28.13 8.92 -11.82
CA ASN A 47 -28.85 7.71 -11.41
C ASN A 47 -27.91 6.57 -11.01
N GLN A 48 -26.80 6.38 -11.74
CA GLN A 48 -25.80 5.34 -11.41
C GLN A 48 -25.11 5.65 -10.09
N ILE A 49 -24.74 6.92 -9.87
CA ILE A 49 -24.14 7.36 -8.61
C ILE A 49 -25.14 7.19 -7.46
N LYS A 50 -26.43 7.55 -7.67
CA LYS A 50 -27.47 7.39 -6.69
C LYS A 50 -27.65 5.92 -6.27
N LEU A 51 -27.75 5.00 -7.25
CA LEU A 51 -27.88 3.56 -6.95
C LEU A 51 -26.69 3.02 -6.13
N ARG A 52 -25.49 3.53 -6.41
CA ARG A 52 -24.30 3.19 -5.63
C ARG A 52 -24.35 3.79 -4.23
N ALA A 53 -24.75 5.06 -4.11
CA ALA A 53 -24.90 5.76 -2.85
C ALA A 53 -25.94 5.05 -1.96
N ASP A 54 -27.09 4.67 -2.51
CA ASP A 54 -28.14 3.92 -1.79
C ASP A 54 -27.61 2.59 -1.25
N ARG A 55 -26.85 1.84 -2.05
CA ARG A 55 -26.22 0.57 -1.63
C ARG A 55 -25.21 0.76 -0.49
N LEU A 56 -24.51 1.91 -0.46
CA LEU A 56 -23.52 2.24 0.56
C LEU A 56 -24.15 2.92 1.79
N GLY A 57 -25.45 3.09 1.83
CA GLY A 57 -26.16 3.78 2.92
C GLY A 57 -25.86 5.29 2.98
N VAL A 58 -25.55 5.91 1.83
CA VAL A 58 -25.36 7.36 1.74
C VAL A 58 -26.74 8.03 1.67
N THR A 59 -27.14 8.66 2.77
CA THR A 59 -28.47 9.26 2.96
C THR A 59 -28.44 10.76 3.21
N THR A 60 -27.27 11.39 3.17
CA THR A 60 -27.14 12.83 3.45
C THR A 60 -27.78 13.68 2.36
N ASP A 61 -28.54 14.70 2.76
CA ASP A 61 -29.13 15.70 1.87
C ASP A 61 -28.12 16.75 1.39
N ASN A 62 -26.89 16.72 1.93
CA ASN A 62 -25.84 17.70 1.62
C ASN A 62 -24.92 17.26 0.46
N LEU A 63 -25.23 16.15 -0.23
CA LEU A 63 -24.54 15.67 -1.41
C LEU A 63 -25.27 16.07 -2.67
N TYR A 64 -24.68 16.94 -3.47
CA TYR A 64 -25.19 17.38 -4.77
C TYR A 64 -24.40 16.76 -5.89
N ILE A 65 -25.06 16.14 -6.87
CA ILE A 65 -24.45 15.46 -8.00
C ILE A 65 -24.62 16.31 -9.26
N LEU A 66 -23.50 16.62 -9.93
CA LEU A 66 -23.47 17.33 -11.20
C LEU A 66 -22.86 16.45 -12.30
N PRO A 67 -23.66 15.81 -13.17
CA PRO A 67 -23.15 15.09 -14.32
C PRO A 67 -22.75 16.09 -15.44
N GLN A 68 -21.50 16.50 -15.43
CA GLN A 68 -20.98 17.53 -16.36
C GLN A 68 -19.49 17.31 -16.64
N THR A 69 -19.08 17.60 -17.89
CA THR A 69 -17.69 17.51 -18.34
C THR A 69 -17.11 18.87 -18.76
N ASP A 70 -17.97 19.84 -19.11
CA ASP A 70 -17.51 21.18 -19.47
C ASP A 70 -17.00 21.95 -18.24
N LEU A 71 -15.73 22.33 -18.30
CA LEU A 71 -15.03 23.03 -17.22
C LEU A 71 -15.67 24.38 -16.89
N GLY A 72 -16.13 25.14 -17.91
CA GLY A 72 -16.74 26.47 -17.73
C GLY A 72 -18.00 26.35 -16.86
N THR A 73 -18.91 25.47 -17.24
CA THR A 73 -20.17 25.19 -16.51
C THR A 73 -19.89 24.72 -15.08
N ILE A 74 -18.89 23.85 -14.90
CA ILE A 74 -18.52 23.37 -13.56
C ILE A 74 -18.04 24.51 -12.67
N ILE A 75 -17.18 25.38 -13.18
CA ILE A 75 -16.64 26.52 -12.41
C ILE A 75 -17.75 27.53 -12.06
N GLU A 76 -18.69 27.79 -12.96
CA GLU A 76 -19.84 28.65 -12.69
C GLU A 76 -20.72 28.05 -11.57
N CYS A 77 -20.99 26.73 -11.61
CA CYS A 77 -21.71 26.03 -10.56
C CYS A 77 -20.98 26.12 -9.21
N ILE A 78 -19.66 25.92 -9.17
CA ILE A 78 -18.88 26.06 -7.92
C ILE A 78 -18.98 27.47 -7.34
N LYS A 79 -18.92 28.50 -8.19
CA LYS A 79 -19.02 29.90 -7.76
C LYS A 79 -20.41 30.29 -7.25
N SER A 80 -21.46 29.78 -7.88
CA SER A 80 -22.85 30.05 -7.48
C SER A 80 -23.27 29.30 -6.22
N GLU A 81 -22.97 28.00 -6.17
CA GLU A 81 -23.39 27.11 -5.10
C GLU A 81 -22.54 27.16 -3.83
N LYS A 82 -21.28 27.61 -3.98
CA LYS A 82 -20.29 27.76 -2.90
C LYS A 82 -20.25 26.54 -1.97
N PRO A 83 -19.99 25.32 -2.51
CA PRO A 83 -19.91 24.13 -1.68
C PRO A 83 -18.70 24.21 -0.73
N ASP A 84 -18.77 23.48 0.37
CA ASP A 84 -17.65 23.33 1.31
C ASP A 84 -16.55 22.42 0.78
N MET A 85 -16.89 21.51 -0.15
CA MET A 85 -15.98 20.61 -0.83
C MET A 85 -16.48 20.27 -2.25
N VAL A 86 -15.54 20.08 -3.17
CA VAL A 86 -15.82 19.60 -4.54
C VAL A 86 -15.05 18.32 -4.81
N ILE A 87 -15.70 17.37 -5.48
CA ILE A 87 -15.07 16.15 -6.01
C ILE A 87 -15.21 16.14 -7.53
N ILE A 88 -14.12 15.89 -8.26
CA ILE A 88 -14.07 15.76 -9.71
C ILE A 88 -13.76 14.30 -10.05
N ASP A 89 -14.71 13.55 -10.60
CA ASP A 89 -14.60 12.13 -10.94
C ASP A 89 -15.00 11.85 -12.40
N SER A 90 -14.04 11.76 -13.33
CA SER A 90 -12.58 11.87 -13.24
C SER A 90 -12.05 13.07 -14.04
N ILE A 91 -10.82 13.47 -13.75
CA ILE A 91 -10.19 14.61 -14.47
C ILE A 91 -10.00 14.32 -15.97
N GLN A 92 -9.89 13.05 -16.35
CA GLN A 92 -9.68 12.64 -17.74
C GLN A 92 -10.88 12.92 -18.64
N THR A 93 -12.08 13.04 -18.07
CA THR A 93 -13.30 13.34 -18.83
C THR A 93 -13.59 14.82 -18.94
N MET A 94 -12.87 15.66 -18.18
CA MET A 94 -13.08 17.10 -18.18
C MET A 94 -12.56 17.75 -19.47
N VAL A 95 -13.31 18.71 -20.00
CA VAL A 95 -13.02 19.43 -21.23
C VAL A 95 -12.95 20.92 -20.95
N TYR A 96 -11.86 21.53 -21.36
CA TYR A 96 -11.69 22.99 -21.40
C TYR A 96 -11.71 23.45 -22.86
N GLU A 97 -12.77 24.12 -23.27
CA GLU A 97 -13.00 24.51 -24.68
C GLU A 97 -11.88 25.36 -25.27
N GLN A 98 -11.15 26.12 -24.44
CA GLN A 98 -10.04 26.97 -24.90
C GLN A 98 -8.80 26.16 -25.31
N VAL A 99 -8.80 24.85 -25.07
CA VAL A 99 -7.70 23.94 -25.39
C VAL A 99 -8.14 22.99 -26.52
N SER A 100 -7.48 23.06 -27.66
CA SER A 100 -7.85 22.32 -28.89
C SER A 100 -7.57 20.80 -28.85
N SER A 101 -7.05 20.26 -27.73
CA SER A 101 -6.76 18.83 -27.59
C SER A 101 -7.96 18.04 -27.06
N SER A 102 -8.03 16.75 -27.37
CA SER A 102 -9.11 15.87 -26.92
C SER A 102 -9.13 15.68 -25.40
N ALA A 103 -10.31 15.33 -24.85
CA ALA A 103 -10.46 14.94 -23.46
C ALA A 103 -9.47 13.80 -23.09
N GLY A 104 -8.94 13.83 -21.88
CA GLY A 104 -7.97 12.83 -21.40
C GLY A 104 -6.54 13.03 -21.92
N SER A 105 -6.28 13.97 -22.85
CA SER A 105 -4.93 14.31 -23.27
C SER A 105 -4.15 14.98 -22.14
N ILE A 106 -2.81 14.89 -22.18
CA ILE A 106 -1.91 15.50 -21.16
C ILE A 106 -2.20 17.01 -21.02
N THR A 107 -2.40 17.69 -22.14
CA THR A 107 -2.66 19.13 -22.17
C THR A 107 -4.01 19.47 -21.52
N GLN A 108 -5.09 18.76 -21.88
CA GLN A 108 -6.41 18.96 -21.28
C GLN A 108 -6.39 18.71 -19.77
N VAL A 109 -5.85 17.58 -19.35
CA VAL A 109 -5.76 17.23 -17.92
C VAL A 109 -4.98 18.27 -17.14
N ARG A 110 -3.86 18.77 -17.68
CA ARG A 110 -3.04 19.79 -17.05
C ARG A 110 -3.79 21.12 -16.92
N GLU A 111 -4.40 21.59 -18.01
CA GLU A 111 -5.06 22.90 -18.02
C GLU A 111 -6.34 22.86 -17.16
N CYS A 112 -7.16 21.81 -17.24
CA CYS A 112 -8.31 21.65 -16.35
C CYS A 112 -7.88 21.65 -14.87
N THR A 113 -6.80 20.94 -14.53
CA THR A 113 -6.27 20.92 -13.17
C THR A 113 -5.78 22.28 -12.71
N ASN A 114 -5.11 23.05 -13.57
CA ASN A 114 -4.67 24.40 -13.27
C ASN A 114 -5.86 25.33 -12.96
N VAL A 115 -6.94 25.26 -13.75
CA VAL A 115 -8.15 26.05 -13.51
C VAL A 115 -8.81 25.66 -12.17
N PHE A 116 -8.95 24.37 -11.88
CA PHE A 116 -9.45 23.92 -10.58
C PHE A 116 -8.56 24.39 -9.43
N MET A 117 -7.23 24.36 -9.60
CA MET A 117 -6.29 24.88 -8.60
C MET A 117 -6.51 26.37 -8.33
N HIS A 118 -6.64 27.20 -9.38
CA HIS A 118 -6.89 28.62 -9.21
C HIS A 118 -8.23 28.88 -8.53
N THR A 119 -9.27 28.13 -8.89
CA THR A 119 -10.60 28.23 -8.28
C THR A 119 -10.58 27.83 -6.80
N ALA A 120 -9.94 26.72 -6.47
CA ALA A 120 -9.79 26.25 -5.09
C ALA A 120 -9.08 27.30 -4.22
N LYS A 121 -7.99 27.90 -4.73
CA LYS A 121 -7.25 28.94 -4.01
C LYS A 121 -8.04 30.24 -3.87
N GLY A 122 -8.72 30.65 -4.95
CA GLY A 122 -9.48 31.89 -4.98
C GLY A 122 -10.69 31.87 -4.05
N LEU A 123 -11.41 30.77 -4.02
CA LEU A 123 -12.63 30.60 -3.20
C LEU A 123 -12.37 30.00 -1.81
N GLY A 124 -11.19 29.43 -1.57
CA GLY A 124 -10.88 28.74 -0.32
C GLY A 124 -11.56 27.37 -0.16
N ILE A 125 -12.04 26.78 -1.28
CA ILE A 125 -12.77 25.50 -1.31
C ILE A 125 -11.80 24.35 -1.62
N PRO A 126 -11.74 23.26 -0.82
CA PRO A 126 -10.97 22.07 -1.16
C PRO A 126 -11.59 21.34 -2.36
N ILE A 127 -10.74 20.96 -3.33
CA ILE A 127 -11.13 20.18 -4.49
C ILE A 127 -10.38 18.86 -4.51
N PHE A 128 -11.12 17.75 -4.51
CA PHE A 128 -10.62 16.40 -4.71
C PHE A 128 -10.69 16.05 -6.20
N ILE A 129 -9.56 15.65 -6.76
CA ILE A 129 -9.46 15.27 -8.18
C ILE A 129 -9.18 13.77 -8.25
N VAL A 130 -10.05 13.03 -8.90
CA VAL A 130 -9.86 11.60 -9.18
C VAL A 130 -9.15 11.46 -10.51
N GLY A 131 -8.08 10.65 -10.52
CA GLY A 131 -7.35 10.30 -11.73
C GLY A 131 -7.20 8.79 -11.88
N HIS A 132 -7.28 8.28 -13.12
CA HIS A 132 -7.04 6.88 -13.44
C HIS A 132 -5.64 6.69 -14.03
N VAL A 133 -4.95 5.61 -13.65
CA VAL A 133 -3.67 5.21 -14.25
C VAL A 133 -3.93 4.12 -15.27
N ASN A 134 -3.48 4.30 -16.49
CA ASN A 134 -3.42 3.21 -17.46
C ASN A 134 -2.10 2.46 -17.33
N LYS A 135 -2.16 1.13 -17.43
CA LYS A 135 -0.99 0.23 -17.41
C LYS A 135 -0.01 0.52 -18.56
N ASP A 136 -0.48 1.13 -19.66
CA ASP A 136 0.28 1.32 -20.89
C ASP A 136 0.88 2.73 -21.08
N GLY A 137 0.77 3.63 -20.13
CA GLY A 137 1.44 4.94 -20.15
C GLY A 137 0.98 5.93 -21.24
N ALA A 138 -0.03 5.60 -22.07
CA ALA A 138 -0.42 6.37 -23.25
C ALA A 138 -1.45 7.48 -22.99
N ILE A 139 -2.19 7.43 -21.88
CA ILE A 139 -3.12 8.49 -21.48
C ILE A 139 -2.46 9.32 -20.37
N ALA A 140 -2.68 10.63 -20.40
CA ALA A 140 -2.13 11.57 -19.44
C ALA A 140 -2.19 11.03 -18.01
N GLY A 141 -1.11 10.39 -17.64
CA GLY A 141 -1.01 9.75 -16.34
C GLY A 141 -0.96 10.79 -15.24
N PRO A 142 -1.32 10.41 -14.04
CA PRO A 142 -1.33 11.24 -12.85
C PRO A 142 0.02 11.89 -12.48
N LYS A 143 1.15 11.48 -13.06
CA LYS A 143 2.46 12.16 -12.90
C LYS A 143 2.39 13.64 -13.22
N VAL A 144 1.57 14.05 -14.19
CA VAL A 144 1.36 15.48 -14.52
C VAL A 144 0.69 16.21 -13.36
N LEU A 145 -0.27 15.57 -12.68
CA LEU A 145 -1.01 16.15 -11.56
C LEU A 145 -0.15 16.28 -10.30
N GLU A 146 0.80 15.36 -10.08
CA GLU A 146 1.64 15.33 -8.89
C GLU A 146 2.40 16.65 -8.66
N HIS A 147 2.77 17.33 -9.71
CA HIS A 147 3.48 18.61 -9.59
C HIS A 147 2.56 19.79 -9.30
N ILE A 148 1.29 19.70 -9.68
CA ILE A 148 0.31 20.80 -9.60
C ILE A 148 -0.40 20.80 -8.25
N VAL A 149 -0.90 19.65 -7.79
CA VAL A 149 -1.72 19.55 -6.57
C VAL A 149 -0.88 19.57 -5.28
N ASP A 150 -1.52 19.90 -4.16
CA ASP A 150 -0.86 19.97 -2.84
C ASP A 150 -0.65 18.61 -2.21
N THR A 151 -1.58 17.69 -2.39
CA THR A 151 -1.55 16.34 -1.83
C THR A 151 -1.87 15.30 -2.90
N VAL A 152 -1.13 14.20 -2.92
CA VAL A 152 -1.37 13.04 -3.79
C VAL A 152 -1.54 11.81 -2.92
N LEU A 153 -2.68 11.15 -3.07
CA LEU A 153 -2.99 9.88 -2.44
C LEU A 153 -3.01 8.78 -3.50
N TYR A 154 -2.41 7.66 -3.17
CA TYR A 154 -2.53 6.43 -3.94
C TYR A 154 -3.48 5.50 -3.21
N PHE A 155 -4.44 4.97 -3.96
CA PHE A 155 -5.36 3.96 -3.47
C PHE A 155 -5.00 2.63 -4.14
N GLU A 156 -4.27 1.79 -3.42
CA GLU A 156 -3.66 0.57 -3.92
C GLU A 156 -4.50 -0.66 -3.53
N GLY A 157 -4.49 -1.68 -4.38
CA GLY A 157 -5.12 -2.96 -4.12
C GLY A 157 -5.37 -3.75 -5.40
N GLU A 158 -5.44 -5.06 -5.29
CA GLU A 158 -5.80 -5.94 -6.39
C GLU A 158 -7.25 -6.42 -6.24
N ARG A 159 -7.92 -6.70 -7.36
CA ARG A 159 -9.34 -7.13 -7.34
C ARG A 159 -9.58 -8.42 -6.56
N ASN A 160 -8.56 -9.27 -6.50
CA ASN A 160 -8.64 -10.59 -5.86
C ASN A 160 -8.40 -10.55 -4.34
N TYR A 161 -7.97 -9.40 -3.80
CA TYR A 161 -7.76 -9.24 -2.37
C TYR A 161 -8.84 -8.32 -1.79
N SER A 162 -9.27 -8.62 -0.57
CA SER A 162 -10.28 -7.80 0.14
C SER A 162 -9.71 -6.46 0.62
N TYR A 163 -8.38 -6.31 0.67
CA TYR A 163 -7.74 -5.11 1.23
C TYR A 163 -7.45 -4.03 0.22
N ARG A 164 -7.50 -2.80 0.73
CA ARG A 164 -7.10 -1.58 0.02
C ARG A 164 -6.22 -0.75 0.92
N ILE A 165 -5.17 -0.19 0.36
CA ILE A 165 -4.24 0.68 1.07
C ILE A 165 -4.37 2.09 0.48
N LEU A 166 -4.62 3.08 1.32
CA LEU A 166 -4.57 4.49 0.98
C LEU A 166 -3.25 5.06 1.47
N ARG A 167 -2.40 5.50 0.55
CA ARG A 167 -1.05 5.98 0.85
C ARG A 167 -0.87 7.43 0.42
N GLY A 168 -0.31 8.26 1.29
CA GLY A 168 0.18 9.58 0.94
C GLY A 168 1.50 9.50 0.18
N VAL A 169 1.54 9.97 -1.08
CA VAL A 169 2.77 10.00 -1.90
C VAL A 169 3.37 11.39 -1.93
N LYS A 170 2.52 12.40 -1.88
CA LYS A 170 2.91 13.80 -1.77
C LYS A 170 2.00 14.52 -0.78
N ASN A 171 2.59 15.33 0.08
CA ASN A 171 1.85 16.19 0.97
C ASN A 171 2.70 17.44 1.26
N ARG A 172 2.33 18.60 0.72
CA ARG A 172 3.08 19.84 0.92
C ARG A 172 3.04 20.37 2.35
N PHE A 173 2.04 19.96 3.12
CA PHE A 173 1.75 20.53 4.44
C PHE A 173 1.76 19.51 5.58
N GLY A 174 2.18 18.28 5.31
CA GLY A 174 2.21 17.22 6.31
C GLY A 174 3.06 16.02 5.90
N SER A 175 2.99 14.96 6.71
CA SER A 175 3.69 13.70 6.45
C SER A 175 3.09 12.95 5.26
N THR A 176 3.93 12.23 4.52
CA THR A 176 3.53 11.22 3.53
C THR A 176 3.69 9.81 4.05
N ASN A 177 4.12 9.66 5.30
CA ASN A 177 4.51 8.36 5.88
C ASN A 177 3.33 7.60 6.51
N GLU A 178 2.11 8.13 6.42
CA GLU A 178 0.94 7.47 6.99
C GLU A 178 0.16 6.72 5.92
N ILE A 179 -0.40 5.57 6.32
CA ILE A 179 -1.26 4.76 5.48
C ILE A 179 -2.60 4.48 6.17
N GLY A 180 -3.67 4.41 5.37
CA GLY A 180 -4.96 3.83 5.77
C GLY A 180 -5.12 2.46 5.15
N VAL A 181 -5.47 1.45 5.94
CA VAL A 181 -5.79 0.11 5.45
C VAL A 181 -7.28 -0.11 5.60
N PHE A 182 -7.91 -0.56 4.52
CA PHE A 182 -9.35 -0.80 4.46
C PHE A 182 -9.64 -2.20 3.95
N GLU A 183 -10.72 -2.78 4.42
CA GLU A 183 -11.31 -4.00 3.88
C GLU A 183 -12.51 -3.67 3.02
N MET A 184 -12.58 -4.28 1.83
CA MET A 184 -13.75 -4.16 0.95
C MET A 184 -14.81 -5.17 1.38
N THR A 185 -15.95 -4.65 1.83
CA THR A 185 -17.12 -5.46 2.23
C THR A 185 -18.30 -5.20 1.29
N ALA A 186 -19.40 -5.94 1.47
CA ALA A 186 -20.64 -5.69 0.73
C ALA A 186 -21.22 -4.30 0.99
N GLU A 187 -20.98 -3.75 2.18
CA GLU A 187 -21.44 -2.44 2.65
C GLU A 187 -20.47 -1.29 2.32
N GLY A 188 -19.36 -1.58 1.65
CA GLY A 188 -18.31 -0.61 1.31
C GLY A 188 -16.97 -0.90 1.95
N LEU A 189 -16.17 0.14 2.13
CA LEU A 189 -14.84 0.07 2.74
C LEU A 189 -14.94 0.25 4.25
N LYS A 190 -14.37 -0.68 5.00
CA LYS A 190 -14.22 -0.61 6.46
C LYS A 190 -12.77 -0.43 6.83
N GLU A 191 -12.48 0.48 7.76
CA GLU A 191 -11.12 0.67 8.28
C GLU A 191 -10.64 -0.57 9.01
N VAL A 192 -9.40 -0.98 8.72
CA VAL A 192 -8.71 -2.07 9.41
C VAL A 192 -7.79 -1.48 10.47
N LEU A 193 -8.22 -1.52 11.72
CA LEU A 193 -7.45 -0.97 12.84
C LEU A 193 -6.15 -1.72 13.09
N ASN A 194 -6.12 -3.03 12.82
CA ASN A 194 -4.95 -3.87 13.00
C ASN A 194 -4.63 -4.70 11.74
N PRO A 195 -3.94 -4.11 10.75
CA PRO A 195 -3.56 -4.82 9.52
C PRO A 195 -2.67 -6.04 9.77
N SER A 196 -1.75 -5.95 10.73
CA SER A 196 -0.84 -7.06 11.03
C SER A 196 -1.59 -8.31 11.49
N LEU A 197 -2.56 -8.16 12.41
CA LEU A 197 -3.35 -9.30 12.88
C LEU A 197 -4.09 -9.99 11.75
N MET A 198 -4.59 -9.21 10.81
CA MET A 198 -5.34 -9.69 9.66
C MET A 198 -4.42 -10.42 8.68
N MET A 199 -3.22 -9.89 8.39
CA MET A 199 -2.25 -10.49 7.46
C MET A 199 -1.65 -11.80 7.96
N ILE A 200 -1.64 -12.05 9.28
CA ILE A 200 -1.14 -13.27 9.88
C ILE A 200 -2.26 -14.23 10.35
N SER A 201 -3.53 -13.83 10.19
CA SER A 201 -4.67 -14.66 10.57
C SER A 201 -4.77 -15.89 9.67
N GLY A 202 -5.06 -17.06 10.26
CA GLY A 202 -5.15 -18.32 9.52
C GLY A 202 -3.81 -18.93 9.11
N ARG A 203 -2.69 -18.41 9.59
CA ARG A 203 -1.36 -18.97 9.36
C ARG A 203 -1.29 -20.45 9.82
N PRO A 204 -0.76 -21.36 8.97
CA PRO A 204 -0.53 -22.73 9.37
C PRO A 204 0.53 -22.76 10.48
N LYS A 205 0.31 -23.61 11.47
CA LYS A 205 1.25 -23.79 12.58
C LYS A 205 2.18 -24.98 12.33
N ASN A 206 3.40 -24.88 12.83
CA ASN A 206 4.42 -25.94 12.74
C ASN A 206 4.58 -26.49 11.31
N THR A 207 4.59 -25.59 10.33
CA THR A 207 4.68 -25.92 8.90
C THR A 207 5.96 -25.34 8.31
N SER A 208 6.72 -26.19 7.59
CA SER A 208 7.92 -25.75 6.89
C SER A 208 7.57 -24.77 5.76
N GLY A 209 8.49 -23.88 5.45
CA GLY A 209 8.33 -22.89 4.38
C GLY A 209 7.58 -21.63 4.80
N THR A 210 7.22 -21.44 6.05
CA THR A 210 6.56 -20.20 6.51
C THR A 210 7.43 -19.41 7.47
N CYS A 211 7.44 -18.09 7.32
CA CYS A 211 8.08 -17.16 8.25
C CYS A 211 7.33 -15.84 8.26
N VAL A 212 7.37 -15.10 9.37
CA VAL A 212 6.72 -13.81 9.50
C VAL A 212 7.73 -12.69 9.38
N ALA A 213 7.48 -11.80 8.42
CA ALA A 213 8.22 -10.55 8.23
C ALA A 213 7.59 -9.43 9.06
N CYS A 214 8.41 -8.46 9.45
CA CYS A 214 7.94 -7.16 9.88
C CYS A 214 8.50 -6.08 8.98
N VAL A 215 7.64 -5.45 8.18
CA VAL A 215 8.00 -4.39 7.24
C VAL A 215 7.40 -3.06 7.66
N MET A 216 8.03 -1.96 7.25
CA MET A 216 7.50 -0.62 7.48
C MET A 216 6.68 -0.16 6.29
N GLU A 217 5.42 0.11 6.53
CA GLU A 217 4.55 0.81 5.60
C GLU A 217 4.37 2.25 6.08
N GLY A 218 5.20 3.15 5.53
CA GLY A 218 5.31 4.50 6.05
C GLY A 218 5.94 4.51 7.46
N THR A 219 5.20 4.98 8.46
CA THR A 219 5.62 4.94 9.88
C THR A 219 5.08 3.72 10.63
N ARG A 220 4.24 2.91 10.00
CA ARG A 220 3.54 1.80 10.65
C ARG A 220 4.24 0.49 10.39
N PRO A 221 4.67 -0.26 11.41
CA PRO A 221 5.13 -1.63 11.24
C PRO A 221 3.94 -2.55 10.92
N ILE A 222 4.09 -3.42 9.92
CA ILE A 222 3.11 -4.42 9.53
C ILE A 222 3.77 -5.78 9.51
N LEU A 223 3.13 -6.75 10.16
CA LEU A 223 3.52 -8.15 10.07
C LEU A 223 2.87 -8.78 8.83
N ALA A 224 3.64 -9.57 8.09
CA ALA A 224 3.16 -10.28 6.92
C ALA A 224 3.72 -11.69 6.89
N GLU A 225 2.86 -12.67 6.58
CA GLU A 225 3.30 -14.05 6.37
C GLU A 225 3.95 -14.18 5.00
N VAL A 226 5.17 -14.74 5.00
CA VAL A 226 5.91 -15.11 3.79
C VAL A 226 5.93 -16.63 3.71
N GLN A 227 5.48 -17.15 2.58
CA GLN A 227 5.54 -18.58 2.27
C GLN A 227 6.57 -18.83 1.19
N GLY A 228 7.49 -19.72 1.44
CA GLY A 228 8.47 -20.26 0.50
C GLY A 228 8.19 -21.73 0.22
N LEU A 229 8.14 -22.12 -1.04
CA LEU A 229 8.05 -23.52 -1.44
C LEU A 229 9.23 -23.87 -2.33
N VAL A 230 9.96 -24.91 -1.94
CA VAL A 230 11.10 -25.43 -2.69
C VAL A 230 10.86 -26.90 -2.95
N CYS A 231 10.90 -27.31 -4.22
CA CYS A 231 10.74 -28.70 -4.61
C CYS A 231 11.69 -29.08 -5.76
N ALA A 232 11.95 -30.35 -5.92
CA ALA A 232 12.81 -30.83 -7.00
C ALA A 232 12.22 -30.45 -8.38
N THR A 233 13.08 -29.95 -9.28
CA THR A 233 12.69 -29.68 -10.65
C THR A 233 12.47 -31.01 -11.40
N GLY A 234 11.29 -31.20 -11.98
CA GLY A 234 10.94 -32.43 -12.66
C GLY A 234 11.73 -32.63 -13.96
N PHE A 235 11.68 -31.65 -14.86
CA PHE A 235 12.41 -31.66 -16.13
C PHE A 235 12.75 -30.24 -16.58
N GLY A 236 13.97 -30.00 -17.01
CA GLY A 236 14.40 -28.74 -17.64
C GLY A 236 14.96 -27.72 -16.67
N THR A 237 14.73 -26.45 -16.97
CA THR A 237 15.25 -25.31 -16.18
C THR A 237 14.43 -25.09 -14.93
N PRO A 238 15.05 -24.89 -13.76
CA PRO A 238 14.37 -24.59 -12.51
C PRO A 238 13.44 -23.36 -12.62
N ARG A 239 12.23 -23.50 -12.13
CA ARG A 239 11.24 -22.41 -12.13
C ARG A 239 11.45 -21.51 -10.92
N ARG A 240 11.33 -20.22 -11.15
CA ARG A 240 11.38 -19.19 -10.10
C ARG A 240 10.13 -18.34 -10.22
N MET A 241 9.33 -18.25 -9.16
CA MET A 241 8.12 -17.44 -9.14
C MET A 241 8.03 -16.69 -7.82
N SER A 242 7.60 -15.44 -7.90
CA SER A 242 7.41 -14.62 -6.70
C SER A 242 6.13 -13.79 -6.84
N THR A 243 5.33 -13.80 -5.77
CA THR A 243 4.13 -12.97 -5.63
C THR A 243 4.26 -12.15 -4.35
N GLY A 244 4.14 -10.83 -4.47
CA GLY A 244 4.29 -9.93 -3.32
C GLY A 244 5.74 -9.63 -2.91
N PHE A 245 6.74 -10.20 -3.58
CA PHE A 245 8.17 -9.92 -3.39
C PHE A 245 8.85 -9.82 -4.75
N ASP A 246 9.88 -8.98 -4.88
CA ASP A 246 10.56 -8.75 -6.17
C ASP A 246 11.28 -10.01 -6.67
N TYR A 247 11.05 -10.36 -7.93
CA TYR A 247 11.63 -11.56 -8.56
C TYR A 247 13.17 -11.51 -8.63
N ASN A 248 13.75 -10.35 -8.98
CA ASN A 248 15.19 -10.21 -9.11
C ASN A 248 15.85 -10.32 -7.72
N ARG A 249 15.20 -9.74 -6.71
CA ARG A 249 15.66 -9.83 -5.33
C ARG A 249 15.62 -11.28 -4.81
N MET A 250 14.52 -12.02 -5.07
CA MET A 250 14.45 -13.46 -4.77
C MET A 250 15.58 -14.23 -5.45
N SER A 251 15.85 -13.96 -6.71
CA SER A 251 16.92 -14.62 -7.47
C SER A 251 18.32 -14.33 -6.88
N MET A 252 18.57 -13.11 -6.42
CA MET A 252 19.78 -12.76 -5.69
C MET A 252 19.90 -13.50 -4.36
N LEU A 253 18.80 -13.58 -3.59
CA LEU A 253 18.80 -14.32 -2.33
C LEU A 253 19.12 -15.80 -2.54
N LEU A 254 18.54 -16.45 -3.54
CA LEU A 254 18.85 -17.85 -3.89
C LEU A 254 20.35 -18.03 -4.20
N ALA A 255 20.97 -17.12 -4.96
CA ALA A 255 22.40 -17.15 -5.25
C ALA A 255 23.27 -16.96 -3.98
N VAL A 256 22.87 -16.07 -3.07
CA VAL A 256 23.55 -15.87 -1.78
C VAL A 256 23.42 -17.11 -0.90
N LEU A 257 22.22 -17.69 -0.79
CA LEU A 257 21.96 -18.92 -0.03
C LEU A 257 22.84 -20.08 -0.53
N GLU A 258 22.95 -20.20 -1.84
CA GLU A 258 23.78 -21.25 -2.45
C GLU A 258 25.27 -20.99 -2.20
N LYS A 259 25.78 -19.81 -2.55
CA LYS A 259 27.21 -19.53 -2.51
C LYS A 259 27.75 -19.30 -1.11
N ARG A 260 26.96 -18.71 -0.20
CA ARG A 260 27.43 -18.29 1.13
C ARG A 260 26.95 -19.18 2.26
N ALA A 261 25.75 -19.75 2.15
CA ALA A 261 25.21 -20.63 3.19
C ALA A 261 25.35 -22.13 2.86
N GLY A 262 25.63 -22.49 1.61
CA GLY A 262 25.82 -23.89 1.18
C GLY A 262 24.51 -24.65 0.95
N TYR A 263 23.42 -23.94 0.69
CA TYR A 263 22.12 -24.53 0.34
C TYR A 263 21.98 -24.58 -1.19
N PHE A 264 21.82 -25.76 -1.77
CA PHE A 264 21.79 -25.93 -3.21
C PHE A 264 20.38 -25.80 -3.77
N PHE A 265 20.19 -24.85 -4.69
CA PHE A 265 18.94 -24.59 -5.38
C PHE A 265 19.01 -24.85 -6.91
N ASN A 266 20.16 -25.34 -7.42
CA ASN A 266 20.40 -25.49 -8.86
C ASN A 266 19.36 -26.37 -9.58
N ASN A 267 18.88 -27.44 -8.91
CA ASN A 267 17.90 -28.37 -9.44
C ASN A 267 16.56 -28.30 -8.71
N MET A 268 16.26 -27.13 -8.12
CA MET A 268 15.06 -26.94 -7.31
C MET A 268 14.22 -25.82 -7.90
N ASP A 269 12.94 -26.07 -8.05
CA ASP A 269 11.95 -25.01 -8.24
C ASP A 269 11.77 -24.23 -6.94
N ALA A 270 11.65 -22.91 -7.02
CA ALA A 270 11.45 -22.08 -5.84
C ALA A 270 10.32 -21.08 -6.09
N TYR A 271 9.42 -21.00 -5.14
CA TYR A 271 8.24 -20.15 -5.13
C TYR A 271 8.22 -19.33 -3.87
N VAL A 272 7.90 -18.04 -3.98
CA VAL A 272 7.68 -17.14 -2.84
C VAL A 272 6.30 -16.52 -2.99
N ASN A 273 5.53 -16.55 -1.92
CA ASN A 273 4.22 -15.92 -1.86
C ASN A 273 4.06 -15.13 -0.57
N VAL A 274 3.67 -13.87 -0.68
CA VAL A 274 3.31 -13.03 0.46
C VAL A 274 1.80 -13.08 0.62
N ILE A 275 1.36 -13.53 1.78
CA ILE A 275 -0.07 -13.69 2.07
C ILE A 275 -0.73 -12.31 2.23
N GLY A 276 -1.99 -12.20 1.81
CA GLY A 276 -2.80 -10.98 1.94
C GLY A 276 -2.56 -9.93 0.85
N GLY A 277 -1.69 -10.21 -0.14
CA GLY A 277 -1.45 -9.30 -1.28
C GLY A 277 -0.61 -8.07 -0.97
N LEU A 278 0.05 -8.05 0.18
CA LEU A 278 1.04 -7.01 0.50
C LEU A 278 2.27 -7.17 -0.39
N LYS A 279 2.83 -6.05 -0.86
CA LYS A 279 4.12 -6.05 -1.56
C LYS A 279 5.22 -5.71 -0.56
N LEU A 280 6.19 -6.61 -0.45
CA LEU A 280 7.36 -6.41 0.40
C LEU A 280 8.48 -5.76 -0.42
N ASP A 281 8.40 -4.45 -0.59
CA ASP A 281 9.41 -3.68 -1.35
C ASP A 281 10.62 -3.29 -0.47
N GLU A 282 10.50 -3.47 0.84
CA GLU A 282 11.54 -3.11 1.79
C GLU A 282 12.59 -4.21 1.94
N PRO A 283 13.90 -3.88 1.88
CA PRO A 283 15.00 -4.83 2.08
C PRO A 283 14.96 -5.61 3.40
N ALA A 284 14.30 -5.07 4.42
CA ALA A 284 14.12 -5.74 5.71
C ALA A 284 13.45 -7.13 5.61
N ALA A 285 12.69 -7.39 4.55
CA ALA A 285 12.02 -8.67 4.31
C ALA A 285 12.96 -9.79 3.82
N ASP A 286 14.18 -9.47 3.39
CA ASP A 286 15.12 -10.44 2.80
C ASP A 286 15.39 -11.63 3.71
N LEU A 287 15.71 -11.33 4.97
CA LEU A 287 16.01 -12.38 5.95
C LEU A 287 14.82 -13.33 6.12
N THR A 288 13.61 -12.80 6.18
CA THR A 288 12.39 -13.60 6.30
C THR A 288 12.19 -14.51 5.09
N VAL A 289 12.34 -13.96 3.88
CA VAL A 289 12.22 -14.71 2.62
C VAL A 289 13.28 -15.82 2.55
N ALA A 290 14.52 -15.50 2.92
CA ALA A 290 15.61 -16.47 2.97
C ALA A 290 15.32 -17.61 3.96
N LEU A 291 14.82 -17.29 5.16
CA LEU A 291 14.42 -18.26 6.17
C LEU A 291 13.27 -19.15 5.70
N ALA A 292 12.24 -18.58 5.07
CA ALA A 292 11.12 -19.35 4.51
C ALA A 292 11.59 -20.34 3.42
N LEU A 293 12.45 -19.89 2.52
CA LEU A 293 13.00 -20.75 1.45
C LEU A 293 13.84 -21.91 2.01
N VAL A 294 14.71 -21.64 2.99
CA VAL A 294 15.53 -22.69 3.60
C VAL A 294 14.72 -23.60 4.50
N SER A 295 13.76 -23.09 5.23
CA SER A 295 12.79 -23.86 5.99
C SER A 295 12.10 -24.90 5.10
N SER A 296 11.59 -24.48 3.93
CA SER A 296 11.01 -25.38 2.94
C SER A 296 12.02 -26.37 2.37
N LEU A 297 13.24 -25.93 2.02
CA LEU A 297 14.30 -26.82 1.48
C LEU A 297 14.70 -27.93 2.47
N LYS A 298 14.71 -27.61 3.77
CA LYS A 298 15.10 -28.53 4.84
C LYS A 298 13.92 -29.28 5.46
N ASP A 299 12.71 -28.94 5.06
CA ASP A 299 11.46 -29.43 5.65
C ASP A 299 11.43 -29.29 7.18
N LYS A 300 11.91 -28.13 7.67
CA LYS A 300 11.90 -27.76 9.10
C LYS A 300 11.11 -26.49 9.29
N ALA A 301 10.11 -26.52 10.16
CA ALA A 301 9.33 -25.33 10.49
C ALA A 301 10.18 -24.27 11.20
N VAL A 302 9.94 -22.99 10.89
CA VAL A 302 10.34 -21.86 11.74
C VAL A 302 9.35 -21.82 12.91
N ASP A 303 9.86 -21.61 14.11
CA ASP A 303 9.00 -21.49 15.30
C ASP A 303 7.89 -20.45 15.08
N ASP A 304 6.66 -20.83 15.44
CA ASP A 304 5.46 -20.04 15.16
C ASP A 304 5.45 -18.66 15.84
N ASN A 305 6.16 -18.50 16.94
CA ASN A 305 6.26 -17.28 17.71
C ASN A 305 7.49 -16.44 17.31
N THR A 306 8.15 -16.80 16.21
CA THR A 306 9.35 -16.11 15.71
C THR A 306 9.02 -15.18 14.54
N ILE A 307 9.56 -13.96 14.60
CA ILE A 307 9.68 -13.06 13.44
C ILE A 307 11.14 -12.89 13.06
N ALA A 308 11.36 -12.54 11.80
CA ALA A 308 12.68 -12.19 11.32
C ALA A 308 12.64 -10.95 10.43
N PHE A 309 13.65 -10.11 10.51
CA PHE A 309 13.85 -9.01 9.58
C PHE A 309 15.31 -8.62 9.49
N GLY A 310 15.75 -8.20 8.31
CA GLY A 310 17.11 -7.79 8.04
C GLY A 310 17.38 -7.78 6.54
N GLU A 311 18.22 -6.85 6.07
CA GLU A 311 18.68 -6.83 4.69
C GLU A 311 19.81 -7.84 4.50
N VAL A 312 19.76 -8.63 3.44
CA VAL A 312 20.80 -9.61 3.10
C VAL A 312 21.70 -9.07 2.01
N GLY A 313 22.98 -8.90 2.32
CA GLY A 313 24.00 -8.50 1.34
C GLY A 313 24.54 -9.69 0.53
N LEU A 314 25.21 -9.39 -0.61
CA LEU A 314 25.75 -10.41 -1.51
C LEU A 314 26.91 -11.23 -0.92
N ALA A 315 27.58 -10.74 0.13
CA ALA A 315 28.57 -11.49 0.87
C ALA A 315 27.94 -12.42 1.95
N GLY A 316 26.61 -12.39 2.11
CA GLY A 316 25.87 -13.15 3.09
C GLY A 316 25.77 -12.49 4.46
N GLU A 317 26.18 -11.21 4.56
CA GLU A 317 26.05 -10.40 5.75
C GLU A 317 24.60 -9.95 5.96
N ILE A 318 24.18 -9.81 7.23
CA ILE A 318 22.88 -9.24 7.61
C ILE A 318 23.09 -7.79 8.04
N ARG A 319 22.50 -6.87 7.29
CA ARG A 319 22.61 -5.42 7.47
C ARG A 319 21.48 -4.88 8.34
N ALA A 320 21.81 -3.79 9.03
CA ALA A 320 20.86 -3.07 9.86
C ALA A 320 19.70 -2.49 9.03
N VAL A 321 18.55 -2.44 9.65
CA VAL A 321 17.31 -1.86 9.10
C VAL A 321 16.80 -0.73 9.99
N ASN A 322 16.01 0.16 9.42
CA ASN A 322 15.41 1.26 10.14
C ASN A 322 14.28 0.78 11.07
N ASN A 323 13.98 1.59 12.08
CA ASN A 323 12.83 1.41 12.99
C ASN A 323 12.78 0.04 13.71
N CYS A 324 13.93 -0.52 14.06
CA CYS A 324 14.05 -1.84 14.66
C CYS A 324 13.19 -2.01 15.92
N GLU A 325 13.21 -1.05 16.85
CA GLU A 325 12.40 -1.10 18.07
C GLU A 325 10.91 -1.10 17.81
N GLN A 326 10.45 -0.32 16.81
CA GLN A 326 9.03 -0.31 16.44
C GLN A 326 8.58 -1.67 15.89
N ARG A 327 9.42 -2.35 15.11
CA ARG A 327 9.15 -3.70 14.58
C ARG A 327 9.04 -4.72 15.71
N ILE A 328 9.96 -4.69 16.66
CA ILE A 328 9.96 -5.60 17.84
C ILE A 328 8.72 -5.33 18.70
N ASN A 329 8.37 -4.06 18.95
CA ASN A 329 7.19 -3.72 19.73
C ASN A 329 5.89 -4.19 19.07
N GLU A 330 5.77 -4.07 17.75
CA GLU A 330 4.62 -4.59 17.02
C GLU A 330 4.52 -6.11 17.10
N ALA A 331 5.64 -6.81 16.92
CA ALA A 331 5.70 -8.25 17.06
C ALA A 331 5.25 -8.70 18.47
N LYS A 332 5.80 -8.08 19.49
CA LYS A 332 5.45 -8.34 20.89
C LYS A 332 3.97 -8.08 21.17
N ARG A 333 3.42 -6.96 20.65
CA ARG A 333 2.00 -6.62 20.78
C ARG A 333 1.08 -7.72 20.22
N LEU A 334 1.55 -8.45 19.20
CA LEU A 334 0.81 -9.52 18.54
C LEU A 334 1.14 -10.93 19.05
N GLY A 335 1.91 -11.02 20.15
CA GLY A 335 2.18 -12.28 20.83
C GLY A 335 3.40 -13.04 20.30
N PHE A 336 4.24 -12.42 19.47
CA PHE A 336 5.52 -13.03 19.10
C PHE A 336 6.52 -12.86 20.24
N GLU A 337 7.23 -13.93 20.52
CA GLU A 337 8.17 -14.00 21.66
C GLU A 337 9.61 -13.87 21.23
N ARG A 338 9.94 -14.27 19.99
CA ARG A 338 11.30 -14.34 19.46
C ARG A 338 11.46 -13.45 18.23
N CYS A 339 12.59 -12.72 18.16
CA CYS A 339 12.93 -11.83 17.04
C CYS A 339 14.36 -12.11 16.55
N ILE A 340 14.52 -12.56 15.31
CA ILE A 340 15.83 -12.69 14.65
C ILE A 340 16.13 -11.37 13.94
N ILE A 341 17.17 -10.66 14.38
CA ILE A 341 17.45 -9.28 13.95
C ILE A 341 18.94 -9.08 13.60
N PRO A 342 19.28 -8.06 12.81
CA PRO A 342 20.68 -7.72 12.54
C PRO A 342 21.45 -7.37 13.82
N PHE A 343 22.66 -7.89 13.96
CA PHE A 343 23.53 -7.64 15.11
C PHE A 343 23.79 -6.14 15.35
N HIS A 344 23.88 -5.34 14.29
CA HIS A 344 24.08 -3.90 14.41
C HIS A 344 22.86 -3.21 15.03
N ASN A 345 21.64 -3.65 14.71
CA ASN A 345 20.44 -3.16 15.36
C ASN A 345 20.38 -3.54 16.84
N TYR A 346 20.79 -4.76 17.20
CA TYR A 346 20.82 -5.20 18.60
C TYR A 346 21.64 -4.29 19.51
N LYS A 347 22.71 -3.70 18.99
CA LYS A 347 23.53 -2.73 19.78
C LYS A 347 22.78 -1.47 20.12
N SER A 348 21.88 -1.01 19.29
CA SER A 348 21.18 0.27 19.38
C SER A 348 19.82 0.21 20.06
N ILE A 349 19.23 -0.97 20.27
CA ILE A 349 17.93 -1.11 20.94
C ILE A 349 18.06 -0.99 22.46
N SER A 350 16.96 -0.55 23.08
CA SER A 350 16.87 -0.33 24.53
C SER A 350 17.07 -1.62 25.35
N ASN A 351 17.63 -1.48 26.54
CA ASN A 351 17.81 -2.63 27.46
C ASN A 351 16.48 -3.25 27.88
N GLN A 352 15.42 -2.46 27.95
CA GLN A 352 14.08 -2.94 28.27
C GLN A 352 13.58 -3.96 27.24
N LEU A 353 13.80 -3.71 25.95
CA LEU A 353 13.44 -4.66 24.89
C LEU A 353 14.29 -5.92 24.95
N LYS A 354 15.60 -5.80 25.21
CA LYS A 354 16.50 -6.95 25.35
C LYS A 354 16.12 -7.91 26.46
N THR A 355 15.51 -7.40 27.54
CA THR A 355 15.09 -8.22 28.68
C THR A 355 13.66 -8.78 28.56
N SER A 356 12.82 -8.16 27.75
CA SER A 356 11.40 -8.48 27.64
C SER A 356 11.01 -9.29 26.39
N THR A 357 11.96 -9.58 25.51
CA THR A 357 11.76 -10.30 24.26
C THR A 357 13.00 -11.15 23.99
N ASP A 358 12.82 -12.38 23.53
CA ASP A 358 13.94 -13.23 23.09
C ASP A 358 14.47 -12.70 21.75
N ILE A 359 15.61 -11.99 21.80
CA ILE A 359 16.20 -11.36 20.64
C ILE A 359 17.47 -12.09 20.25
N ILE A 360 17.46 -12.64 19.04
CA ILE A 360 18.59 -13.34 18.44
C ILE A 360 19.30 -12.42 17.45
N PRO A 361 20.45 -11.85 17.84
CA PRO A 361 21.23 -11.00 16.95
C PRO A 361 22.07 -11.83 16.00
N VAL A 362 21.97 -11.58 14.69
CA VAL A 362 22.71 -12.32 13.66
C VAL A 362 23.57 -11.39 12.81
N ARG A 363 24.77 -11.83 12.42
CA ARG A 363 25.70 -11.08 11.55
C ARG A 363 25.64 -11.53 10.11
N ASN A 364 25.33 -12.78 9.90
CA ASN A 364 25.32 -13.41 8.58
C ASN A 364 24.21 -14.47 8.49
N ILE A 365 23.98 -14.88 7.26
CA ILE A 365 22.88 -15.79 6.94
C ILE A 365 23.04 -17.17 7.59
N ARG A 366 24.27 -17.64 7.83
CA ARG A 366 24.52 -18.92 8.49
C ARG A 366 24.11 -18.88 9.96
N GLU A 367 24.47 -17.80 10.67
CA GLU A 367 24.02 -17.60 12.06
C GLU A 367 22.49 -17.58 12.18
N ALA A 368 21.80 -16.95 11.21
CA ALA A 368 20.34 -16.90 11.20
C ALA A 368 19.71 -18.30 11.06
N PHE A 369 20.31 -19.19 10.28
CA PHE A 369 19.82 -20.55 10.14
C PHE A 369 20.19 -21.46 11.33
N SER A 370 21.37 -21.29 11.91
CA SER A 370 21.75 -22.02 13.13
C SER A 370 20.75 -21.76 14.26
N ALA A 371 20.29 -20.52 14.38
CA ALA A 371 19.29 -20.12 15.37
C ALA A 371 17.92 -20.82 15.19
N LEU A 372 17.62 -21.39 14.02
CA LEU A 372 16.41 -22.17 13.76
C LEU A 372 16.59 -23.67 14.04
N VAL A 373 17.83 -24.16 14.13
CA VAL A 373 18.16 -25.58 14.18
C VAL A 373 18.55 -26.04 15.59
N GLU A 374 18.85 -25.13 16.50
CA GLU A 374 19.32 -25.41 17.86
C GLU A 374 18.20 -25.80 18.84
N GLU A 375 17.01 -26.17 18.32
CA GLU A 375 15.95 -26.80 19.16
C GLU A 375 15.66 -28.23 18.70
#